data_14999e34c2e74fc1f2c2c864418503b4
#
_entry.id   14999e34c2e74fc1f2c2c864418503b4
#
_cell.length_a   1.000
_cell.length_b   1.000
_cell.length_c   1.000
_cell.angle_alpha   90.00
_cell.angle_beta   90.00
_cell.angle_gamma   90.00
#
_symmetry.space_group_name_H-M   'P 1'
#
loop_
_entity.id
_entity.type
_entity.pdbx_description
1 polymer ?
#
loop_
_entity_poly.entity_id
_entity_poly.type
_entity_poly.pdbx_seq_one_letter_code
_entity_poly.pdbx_strand_id
1 'polypeptide(L)'
;MAAKLRKREEIPAQYKWDLSHIYPDDAAWEAALADVLASGKKFAAWEGKVAENPRQAIREYFDLNQQAEPVFSYAFLRGETDNGDSVAQGLRARASQMGVQLSTAMSFFEPELLSLDDALLAEIAADPAMADYDAFLRNLIRQKPHTLPAEQEKLLAMMGQVAQAPNHIFGMLTDVDMSFPPVQMPDGTTAELTEGTYSQFIRSDSRDVRKSAFDGIMNTYGSFGSTIAATYNGSVQNDVFQARARHYATARDARMEPLEIPTSVYDNLISEVHAAIPVLNEYLALRKALMGLDELHMYDLYTPMVKDFHMELSYDKAFDLVLEGLKPMGEDYLAKLREARVGGWIDVYPSKGKSSGAFSSGNLRDVHPYVLLNHNDNLSDTFTIAHELGHSMHSFYSNTNQPAPKSDYSLFVAEVASTCNEATMMRHLLKTFADDKKALAYLLNHFLEQFRTTVFRQTMFAEFELIAHTMAEQGQPLTRESLSKAYYELNQKYYGAVCTVDENIANEWMRIPHFYRSYYVYVYATGLCAAVSLSDKILSEGESAVRDYRKFLSAGCAVPPIDALKLAGIDMSSPEPIRRALGVFKDTLAQFKAVMA
;
A
#
# COMPACT_ATOMS: atom_id res chain seq x y z
N MET A 1 23.20 -4.81 23.88
CA MET A 1 23.32 -6.13 23.21
C MET A 1 21.99 -6.38 22.52
N ALA A 2 21.95 -6.69 21.23
CA ALA A 2 20.70 -7.08 20.58
C ALA A 2 20.13 -8.31 21.30
N ALA A 3 18.86 -8.25 21.69
CA ALA A 3 18.19 -9.37 22.35
C ALA A 3 18.21 -10.57 21.38
N LYS A 4 18.59 -11.74 21.85
CA LYS A 4 18.59 -12.97 21.07
C LYS A 4 17.15 -13.29 20.66
N LEU A 5 16.87 -13.40 19.35
CA LEU A 5 15.55 -13.80 18.87
C LEU A 5 15.12 -15.14 19.48
N ARG A 6 13.90 -15.18 20.01
CA ARG A 6 13.29 -16.40 20.55
C ARG A 6 13.05 -17.41 19.44
N LYS A 7 13.06 -18.69 19.78
CA LYS A 7 12.51 -19.70 18.89
C LYS A 7 10.98 -19.66 18.97
N ARG A 8 10.30 -20.12 17.91
CA ARG A 8 8.83 -20.13 17.89
C ARG A 8 8.21 -20.93 19.04
N GLU A 9 8.84 -22.03 19.46
CA GLU A 9 8.36 -22.86 20.57
C GLU A 9 8.40 -22.13 21.92
N GLU A 10 9.29 -21.15 22.07
CA GLU A 10 9.45 -20.33 23.28
C GLU A 10 8.38 -19.23 23.42
N ILE A 11 7.60 -18.96 22.35
CA ILE A 11 6.50 -17.99 22.38
C ILE A 11 5.24 -18.70 22.89
N PRO A 12 4.54 -18.16 23.92
CA PRO A 12 3.28 -18.73 24.41
C PRO A 12 2.22 -18.85 23.32
N ALA A 13 1.38 -19.89 23.39
CA ALA A 13 0.38 -20.18 22.37
C ALA A 13 -0.62 -19.02 22.16
N GLN A 14 -0.97 -18.30 23.21
CA GLN A 14 -1.88 -17.15 23.16
C GLN A 14 -1.38 -15.97 22.29
N TYR A 15 -0.11 -15.95 21.93
CA TYR A 15 0.51 -14.94 21.06
C TYR A 15 0.86 -15.50 19.68
N LYS A 16 0.26 -16.61 19.31
CA LYS A 16 0.40 -17.25 18.01
C LYS A 16 -0.97 -17.35 17.35
N TRP A 17 -1.01 -17.20 16.05
CA TRP A 17 -2.22 -17.54 15.31
C TRP A 17 -2.48 -19.04 15.25
N ASP A 18 -3.76 -19.41 15.04
CA ASP A 18 -4.22 -20.80 14.96
C ASP A 18 -4.68 -21.13 13.53
N LEU A 19 -3.82 -21.79 12.78
CA LEU A 19 -4.12 -22.18 11.40
C LEU A 19 -5.05 -23.41 11.30
N SER A 20 -5.36 -24.07 12.42
CA SER A 20 -6.32 -25.18 12.43
C SER A 20 -7.74 -24.75 12.07
N HIS A 21 -8.03 -23.43 12.10
CA HIS A 21 -9.27 -22.85 11.62
C HIS A 21 -9.39 -22.89 10.09
N ILE A 22 -8.28 -23.08 9.34
CA ILE A 22 -8.28 -23.28 7.89
C ILE A 22 -8.27 -24.79 7.60
N TYR A 23 -7.24 -25.48 8.06
CA TYR A 23 -7.12 -26.94 8.00
C TYR A 23 -6.60 -27.47 9.33
N PRO A 24 -7.20 -28.54 9.86
CA PRO A 24 -6.79 -29.10 11.16
C PRO A 24 -5.34 -29.57 11.18
N ASP A 25 -4.83 -30.00 10.04
CA ASP A 25 -3.45 -30.47 9.86
C ASP A 25 -3.03 -30.47 8.37
N ASP A 26 -1.74 -30.77 8.14
CA ASP A 26 -1.17 -30.83 6.79
C ASP A 26 -1.80 -31.97 5.94
N ALA A 27 -2.35 -33.03 6.54
CA ALA A 27 -3.02 -34.10 5.79
C ALA A 27 -4.36 -33.65 5.19
N ALA A 28 -5.12 -32.83 5.93
CA ALA A 28 -6.35 -32.22 5.43
C ALA A 28 -6.04 -31.22 4.29
N TRP A 29 -4.95 -30.46 4.41
CA TRP A 29 -4.47 -29.58 3.35
C TRP A 29 -4.09 -30.39 2.07
N GLU A 30 -3.41 -31.52 2.23
CA GLU A 30 -3.04 -32.42 1.11
C GLU A 30 -4.28 -32.91 0.34
N ALA A 31 -5.32 -33.30 1.06
CA ALA A 31 -6.56 -33.73 0.45
C ALA A 31 -7.22 -32.59 -0.34
N ALA A 32 -7.29 -31.38 0.26
CA ALA A 32 -7.84 -30.20 -0.39
C ALA A 32 -7.06 -29.81 -1.66
N LEU A 33 -5.72 -29.85 -1.61
CA LEU A 33 -4.88 -29.62 -2.79
C LEU A 33 -5.21 -30.60 -3.94
N ALA A 34 -5.38 -31.87 -3.62
CA ALA A 34 -5.73 -32.88 -4.63
C ALA A 34 -7.12 -32.62 -5.25
N ASP A 35 -8.10 -32.23 -4.43
CA ASP A 35 -9.45 -31.92 -4.89
C ASP A 35 -9.47 -30.66 -5.80
N VAL A 36 -8.72 -29.62 -5.45
CA VAL A 36 -8.59 -28.40 -6.27
C VAL A 36 -7.95 -28.72 -7.62
N LEU A 37 -6.88 -29.52 -7.64
CA LEU A 37 -6.25 -29.94 -8.89
C LEU A 37 -7.19 -30.79 -9.77
N ALA A 38 -8.03 -31.61 -9.17
CA ALA A 38 -9.06 -32.37 -9.89
C ALA A 38 -10.16 -31.47 -10.46
N SER A 39 -10.58 -30.46 -9.70
CA SER A 39 -11.54 -29.44 -10.13
C SER A 39 -10.99 -28.60 -11.29
N GLY A 40 -9.69 -28.20 -11.24
CA GLY A 40 -9.03 -27.51 -12.33
C GLY A 40 -9.01 -28.31 -13.64
N LYS A 41 -8.74 -29.60 -13.56
CA LYS A 41 -8.83 -30.49 -14.74
C LYS A 41 -10.24 -30.60 -15.32
N LYS A 42 -11.28 -30.58 -14.48
CA LYS A 42 -12.68 -30.56 -14.94
C LYS A 42 -13.00 -29.23 -15.62
N PHE A 43 -12.54 -28.11 -15.04
CA PHE A 43 -12.76 -26.77 -15.61
C PHE A 43 -12.13 -26.62 -17.00
N ALA A 44 -10.95 -27.20 -17.22
CA ALA A 44 -10.29 -27.18 -18.53
C ALA A 44 -11.15 -27.80 -19.68
N ALA A 45 -12.17 -28.60 -19.36
CA ALA A 45 -13.09 -29.13 -20.37
C ALA A 45 -14.04 -28.07 -20.97
N TRP A 46 -14.07 -26.86 -20.42
CA TRP A 46 -14.78 -25.70 -20.98
C TRP A 46 -14.04 -25.06 -22.16
N GLU A 47 -12.77 -25.36 -22.38
CA GLU A 47 -12.00 -24.78 -23.49
C GLU A 47 -12.70 -25.01 -24.83
N GLY A 48 -12.96 -23.93 -25.57
CA GLY A 48 -13.73 -23.91 -26.81
C GLY A 48 -15.25 -24.05 -26.64
N LYS A 49 -15.79 -24.05 -25.40
CA LYS A 49 -17.20 -24.31 -25.13
C LYS A 49 -17.86 -23.28 -24.20
N VAL A 50 -17.17 -22.24 -23.78
CA VAL A 50 -17.75 -21.22 -22.89
C VAL A 50 -19.02 -20.61 -23.49
N ALA A 51 -19.07 -20.44 -24.83
CA ALA A 51 -20.23 -19.92 -25.52
C ALA A 51 -21.47 -20.84 -25.47
N GLU A 52 -21.32 -22.15 -25.19
CA GLU A 52 -22.46 -23.07 -25.08
C GLU A 52 -23.27 -22.82 -23.80
N ASN A 53 -22.60 -22.48 -22.69
CA ASN A 53 -23.27 -22.12 -21.43
C ASN A 53 -22.38 -21.17 -20.59
N PRO A 54 -22.28 -19.88 -20.96
CA PRO A 54 -21.38 -18.94 -20.29
C PRO A 54 -21.73 -18.70 -18.81
N ARG A 55 -23.03 -18.77 -18.45
CA ARG A 55 -23.47 -18.60 -17.04
C ARG A 55 -22.93 -19.71 -16.14
N GLN A 56 -22.92 -20.95 -16.62
CA GLN A 56 -22.39 -22.09 -15.87
C GLN A 56 -20.84 -22.00 -15.78
N ALA A 57 -20.18 -21.68 -16.89
CA ALA A 57 -18.73 -21.52 -16.90
C ALA A 57 -18.25 -20.43 -15.92
N ILE A 58 -18.97 -19.29 -15.83
CA ILE A 58 -18.68 -18.22 -14.85
C ILE A 58 -18.81 -18.75 -13.41
N ARG A 59 -19.87 -19.46 -13.07
CA ARG A 59 -20.03 -20.04 -11.74
C ARG A 59 -18.91 -21.00 -11.39
N GLU A 60 -18.61 -21.94 -12.25
CA GLU A 60 -17.54 -22.92 -12.02
C GLU A 60 -16.15 -22.29 -11.93
N TYR A 61 -15.90 -21.18 -12.66
CA TYR A 61 -14.66 -20.40 -12.54
C TYR A 61 -14.49 -19.82 -11.13
N PHE A 62 -15.53 -19.17 -10.60
CA PHE A 62 -15.48 -18.60 -9.26
C PHE A 62 -15.48 -19.67 -8.17
N ASP A 63 -16.22 -20.77 -8.33
CA ASP A 63 -16.21 -21.91 -7.40
C ASP A 63 -14.80 -22.52 -7.30
N LEU A 64 -14.09 -22.65 -8.43
CA LEU A 64 -12.71 -23.17 -8.44
C LEU A 64 -11.74 -22.22 -7.72
N ASN A 65 -11.84 -20.91 -7.95
CA ASN A 65 -11.01 -19.93 -7.24
C ASN A 65 -11.28 -19.96 -5.74
N GLN A 66 -12.54 -20.04 -5.33
CA GLN A 66 -12.93 -20.13 -3.91
C GLN A 66 -12.40 -21.41 -3.25
N GLN A 67 -12.35 -22.53 -3.96
CA GLN A 67 -11.75 -23.78 -3.47
C GLN A 67 -10.22 -23.67 -3.33
N ALA A 68 -9.55 -22.93 -4.21
CA ALA A 68 -8.11 -22.79 -4.22
C ALA A 68 -7.57 -21.88 -3.10
N GLU A 69 -8.33 -20.85 -2.71
CA GLU A 69 -7.89 -19.81 -1.78
C GLU A 69 -7.44 -20.35 -0.41
N PRO A 70 -8.17 -21.25 0.26
CA PRO A 70 -7.71 -21.82 1.54
C PRO A 70 -6.41 -22.61 1.41
N VAL A 71 -6.18 -23.28 0.26
CA VAL A 71 -4.95 -24.06 0.01
C VAL A 71 -3.75 -23.12 -0.10
N PHE A 72 -3.90 -21.99 -0.78
CA PHE A 72 -2.87 -20.95 -0.84
C PHE A 72 -2.62 -20.32 0.53
N SER A 73 -3.68 -19.88 1.18
CA SER A 73 -3.59 -19.13 2.43
C SER A 73 -2.93 -19.94 3.55
N TYR A 74 -3.30 -21.20 3.71
CA TYR A 74 -2.67 -22.08 4.71
C TYR A 74 -1.17 -22.24 4.46
N ALA A 75 -0.78 -22.57 3.22
CA ALA A 75 0.63 -22.77 2.87
C ALA A 75 1.45 -21.46 3.01
N PHE A 76 0.87 -20.32 2.65
CA PHE A 76 1.47 -19.00 2.80
C PHE A 76 1.69 -18.68 4.30
N LEU A 77 0.63 -18.69 5.09
CA LEU A 77 0.68 -18.33 6.52
C LEU A 77 1.58 -19.28 7.32
N ARG A 78 1.59 -20.56 6.97
CA ARG A 78 2.49 -21.55 7.57
C ARG A 78 3.96 -21.20 7.34
N GLY A 79 4.31 -20.76 6.12
CA GLY A 79 5.66 -20.35 5.76
C GLY A 79 6.10 -19.04 6.41
N GLU A 80 5.18 -18.08 6.61
CA GLU A 80 5.51 -16.77 7.18
C GLU A 80 5.95 -16.85 8.66
N THR A 81 5.59 -17.91 9.36
CA THR A 81 5.99 -18.10 10.76
C THR A 81 7.41 -18.62 10.95
N ASP A 82 7.95 -19.34 9.97
CA ASP A 82 9.34 -19.80 9.93
C ASP A 82 9.76 -20.14 8.49
N ASN A 83 10.45 -19.22 7.84
CA ASN A 83 11.00 -19.41 6.50
C ASN A 83 12.13 -20.46 6.43
N GLY A 84 12.61 -20.95 7.57
CA GLY A 84 13.59 -22.04 7.66
C GLY A 84 12.95 -23.43 7.77
N ASP A 85 11.63 -23.54 7.97
CA ASP A 85 10.91 -24.80 8.03
C ASP A 85 10.76 -25.43 6.65
N SER A 86 11.48 -26.56 6.42
CA SER A 86 11.46 -27.26 5.14
C SER A 86 10.08 -27.84 4.76
N VAL A 87 9.26 -28.19 5.74
CA VAL A 87 7.88 -28.69 5.52
C VAL A 87 7.03 -27.53 4.99
N ALA A 88 7.05 -26.38 5.67
CA ALA A 88 6.31 -25.19 5.24
C ALA A 88 6.76 -24.72 3.84
N GLN A 89 8.06 -24.75 3.55
CA GLN A 89 8.58 -24.44 2.21
C GLN A 89 8.06 -25.44 1.15
N GLY A 90 7.96 -26.71 1.51
CA GLY A 90 7.37 -27.74 0.64
C GLY A 90 5.89 -27.47 0.33
N LEU A 91 5.09 -27.09 1.34
CA LEU A 91 3.68 -26.70 1.15
C LEU A 91 3.56 -25.48 0.22
N ARG A 92 4.36 -24.42 0.46
CA ARG A 92 4.38 -23.22 -0.39
C ARG A 92 4.74 -23.50 -1.85
N ALA A 93 5.76 -24.32 -2.07
CA ALA A 93 6.16 -24.70 -3.43
C ALA A 93 5.04 -25.44 -4.17
N ARG A 94 4.34 -26.33 -3.48
CA ARG A 94 3.22 -27.11 -4.06
C ARG A 94 1.98 -26.25 -4.29
N ALA A 95 1.65 -25.33 -3.36
CA ALA A 95 0.58 -24.34 -3.56
C ALA A 95 0.89 -23.43 -4.77
N SER A 96 2.14 -22.98 -4.90
CA SER A 96 2.57 -22.19 -6.06
C SER A 96 2.44 -22.99 -7.37
N GLN A 97 2.85 -24.26 -7.38
CA GLN A 97 2.70 -25.14 -8.54
C GLN A 97 1.22 -25.37 -8.90
N MET A 98 0.34 -25.55 -7.90
CA MET A 98 -1.11 -25.61 -8.10
C MET A 98 -1.59 -24.33 -8.80
N GLY A 99 -1.17 -23.15 -8.35
CA GLY A 99 -1.53 -21.88 -8.97
C GLY A 99 -1.15 -21.80 -10.44
N VAL A 100 0.06 -22.22 -10.79
CA VAL A 100 0.49 -22.28 -12.19
C VAL A 100 -0.40 -23.23 -13.02
N GLN A 101 -0.73 -24.40 -12.46
CA GLN A 101 -1.60 -25.37 -13.15
C GLN A 101 -3.02 -24.82 -13.33
N LEU A 102 -3.60 -24.19 -12.31
CA LEU A 102 -4.93 -23.56 -12.39
C LEU A 102 -4.94 -22.40 -13.38
N SER A 103 -3.97 -21.50 -13.31
CA SER A 103 -3.85 -20.39 -14.25
C SER A 103 -3.78 -20.87 -15.69
N THR A 104 -3.01 -21.94 -15.95
CA THR A 104 -2.95 -22.57 -17.28
C THR A 104 -4.30 -23.16 -17.68
N ALA A 105 -4.94 -23.90 -16.77
CA ALA A 105 -6.22 -24.56 -17.04
C ALA A 105 -7.39 -23.57 -17.25
N MET A 106 -7.28 -22.34 -16.73
CA MET A 106 -8.30 -21.28 -16.82
C MET A 106 -7.98 -20.22 -17.88
N SER A 107 -6.82 -20.25 -18.53
CA SER A 107 -6.31 -19.18 -19.40
C SER A 107 -7.20 -18.84 -20.60
N PHE A 108 -8.01 -19.77 -21.08
CA PHE A 108 -8.95 -19.59 -22.19
C PHE A 108 -10.22 -18.83 -21.79
N PHE A 109 -10.56 -18.81 -20.48
CA PHE A 109 -11.90 -18.44 -19.99
C PHE A 109 -12.28 -16.98 -20.28
N GLU A 110 -11.47 -16.01 -19.85
CA GLU A 110 -11.76 -14.59 -20.12
C GLU A 110 -11.69 -14.26 -21.61
N PRO A 111 -10.69 -14.71 -22.41
CA PRO A 111 -10.70 -14.53 -23.86
C PRO A 111 -11.94 -15.08 -24.56
N GLU A 112 -12.44 -16.23 -24.16
CA GLU A 112 -13.67 -16.79 -24.76
C GLU A 112 -14.91 -15.99 -24.35
N LEU A 113 -15.01 -15.53 -23.10
CA LEU A 113 -16.09 -14.63 -22.68
C LEU A 113 -16.06 -13.31 -23.47
N LEU A 114 -14.89 -12.71 -23.64
CA LEU A 114 -14.71 -11.47 -24.43
C LEU A 114 -15.06 -11.65 -25.91
N SER A 115 -14.97 -12.88 -26.44
CA SER A 115 -15.37 -13.20 -27.82
C SER A 115 -16.88 -13.30 -28.02
N LEU A 116 -17.67 -13.37 -26.95
CA LEU A 116 -19.13 -13.40 -27.04
C LEU A 116 -19.67 -12.09 -27.61
N ASP A 117 -20.86 -12.16 -28.22
CA ASP A 117 -21.60 -10.98 -28.70
C ASP A 117 -21.92 -10.02 -27.55
N ASP A 118 -21.81 -8.71 -27.82
CA ASP A 118 -22.01 -7.68 -26.81
C ASP A 118 -23.44 -7.71 -26.22
N ALA A 119 -24.45 -8.05 -27.04
CA ALA A 119 -25.83 -8.17 -26.60
C ALA A 119 -26.00 -9.35 -25.64
N LEU A 120 -25.32 -10.48 -25.90
CA LEU A 120 -25.34 -11.63 -25.01
C LEU A 120 -24.61 -11.33 -23.68
N LEU A 121 -23.48 -10.68 -23.71
CA LEU A 121 -22.77 -10.25 -22.48
C LEU A 121 -23.64 -9.30 -21.65
N ALA A 122 -24.29 -8.34 -22.28
CA ALA A 122 -25.21 -7.43 -21.61
C ALA A 122 -26.43 -8.16 -21.02
N GLU A 123 -26.98 -9.14 -21.72
CA GLU A 123 -28.06 -10.00 -21.23
C GLU A 123 -27.61 -10.78 -20.00
N ILE A 124 -26.42 -11.40 -20.03
CA ILE A 124 -25.88 -12.16 -18.87
C ILE A 124 -25.67 -11.22 -17.68
N ALA A 125 -25.12 -10.03 -17.91
CA ALA A 125 -24.89 -9.05 -16.85
C ALA A 125 -26.19 -8.51 -16.22
N ALA A 126 -27.29 -8.46 -16.98
CA ALA A 126 -28.60 -8.03 -16.51
C ALA A 126 -29.43 -9.18 -15.86
N ASP A 127 -28.96 -10.42 -15.96
CA ASP A 127 -29.67 -11.58 -15.41
C ASP A 127 -29.60 -11.57 -13.87
N PRO A 128 -30.75 -11.51 -13.15
CA PRO A 128 -30.76 -11.57 -11.69
C PRO A 128 -30.09 -12.84 -11.11
N ALA A 129 -30.05 -13.94 -11.85
CA ALA A 129 -29.38 -15.18 -11.43
C ALA A 129 -27.85 -15.07 -11.51
N MET A 130 -27.33 -14.01 -12.11
CA MET A 130 -25.90 -13.68 -12.23
C MET A 130 -25.51 -12.46 -11.39
N ALA A 131 -26.41 -11.97 -10.53
CA ALA A 131 -26.18 -10.78 -9.73
C ALA A 131 -24.91 -10.85 -8.84
N ASP A 132 -24.51 -12.04 -8.41
CA ASP A 132 -23.27 -12.22 -7.62
C ASP A 132 -22.00 -11.95 -8.45
N TYR A 133 -22.10 -12.01 -9.77
CA TYR A 133 -20.99 -11.86 -10.71
C TYR A 133 -21.03 -10.53 -11.50
N ASP A 134 -21.95 -9.62 -11.17
CA ASP A 134 -22.18 -8.39 -11.93
C ASP A 134 -20.96 -7.46 -11.95
N ALA A 135 -20.18 -7.41 -10.86
CA ALA A 135 -18.95 -6.63 -10.79
C ALA A 135 -17.89 -7.16 -11.77
N PHE A 136 -17.70 -8.48 -11.85
CA PHE A 136 -16.83 -9.12 -12.82
C PHE A 136 -17.30 -8.85 -14.26
N LEU A 137 -18.59 -9.05 -14.53
CA LEU A 137 -19.17 -8.83 -15.87
C LEU A 137 -19.09 -7.37 -16.29
N ARG A 138 -19.38 -6.42 -15.40
CA ARG A 138 -19.23 -4.98 -15.63
C ARG A 138 -17.80 -4.65 -16.02
N ASN A 139 -16.82 -5.17 -15.26
CA ASN A 139 -15.41 -4.95 -15.55
C ASN A 139 -15.00 -5.56 -16.90
N LEU A 140 -15.43 -6.78 -17.18
CA LEU A 140 -15.16 -7.48 -18.45
C LEU A 140 -15.69 -6.68 -19.66
N ILE A 141 -16.95 -6.24 -19.61
CA ILE A 141 -17.60 -5.45 -20.67
C ILE A 141 -16.86 -4.12 -20.87
N ARG A 142 -16.50 -3.45 -19.79
CA ARG A 142 -15.81 -2.16 -19.83
C ARG A 142 -14.41 -2.28 -20.45
N GLN A 143 -13.69 -3.36 -20.17
CA GLN A 143 -12.35 -3.59 -20.70
C GLN A 143 -12.33 -4.12 -22.13
N LYS A 144 -13.46 -4.62 -22.65
CA LYS A 144 -13.54 -5.19 -23.99
C LYS A 144 -13.02 -4.28 -25.11
N PRO A 145 -13.30 -2.95 -25.15
CA PRO A 145 -12.75 -2.04 -26.15
C PRO A 145 -11.21 -1.92 -26.11
N HIS A 146 -10.59 -2.29 -25.00
CA HIS A 146 -9.15 -2.24 -24.75
C HIS A 146 -8.47 -3.61 -24.86
N THR A 147 -9.25 -4.64 -25.20
CA THR A 147 -8.76 -6.00 -25.45
C THR A 147 -8.51 -6.19 -26.94
N LEU A 148 -7.33 -6.66 -27.27
CA LEU A 148 -6.91 -6.88 -28.66
C LEU A 148 -7.34 -8.28 -29.16
N PRO A 149 -7.34 -8.51 -30.48
CA PRO A 149 -7.49 -9.86 -31.03
C PRO A 149 -6.49 -10.85 -30.42
N ALA A 150 -6.88 -12.11 -30.25
CA ALA A 150 -6.13 -13.14 -29.51
C ALA A 150 -4.65 -13.27 -29.93
N GLU A 151 -4.34 -13.19 -31.23
CA GLU A 151 -2.95 -13.28 -31.72
C GLU A 151 -2.11 -12.07 -31.29
N GLN A 152 -2.73 -10.88 -31.18
CA GLN A 152 -2.05 -9.67 -30.71
C GLN A 152 -1.87 -9.71 -29.18
N GLU A 153 -2.88 -10.17 -28.43
CA GLU A 153 -2.74 -10.39 -26.97
C GLU A 153 -1.63 -11.39 -26.66
N LYS A 154 -1.54 -12.46 -27.43
CA LYS A 154 -0.46 -13.43 -27.31
C LYS A 154 0.93 -12.81 -27.55
N LEU A 155 1.05 -11.94 -28.56
CA LEU A 155 2.30 -11.22 -28.80
C LEU A 155 2.64 -10.29 -27.65
N LEU A 156 1.67 -9.53 -27.11
CA LEU A 156 1.89 -8.66 -25.95
C LEU A 156 2.26 -9.47 -24.70
N ALA A 157 1.65 -10.62 -24.49
CA ALA A 157 2.00 -11.51 -23.39
C ALA A 157 3.47 -12.02 -23.51
N MET A 158 3.91 -12.39 -24.71
CA MET A 158 5.30 -12.78 -24.98
C MET A 158 6.29 -11.62 -24.77
N MET A 159 5.87 -10.36 -24.98
CA MET A 159 6.65 -9.16 -24.68
C MET A 159 6.82 -8.90 -23.18
N GLY A 160 6.01 -9.50 -22.32
CA GLY A 160 5.99 -9.23 -20.88
C GLY A 160 7.35 -9.34 -20.21
N GLN A 161 8.14 -10.38 -20.55
CA GLN A 161 9.49 -10.55 -20.01
C GLN A 161 10.45 -9.45 -20.47
N VAL A 162 10.36 -9.02 -21.72
CA VAL A 162 11.17 -7.91 -22.28
C VAL A 162 10.75 -6.58 -21.63
N ALA A 163 9.46 -6.38 -21.43
CA ALA A 163 8.90 -5.19 -20.78
C ALA A 163 9.35 -5.03 -19.32
N GLN A 164 9.66 -6.12 -18.62
CA GLN A 164 10.19 -6.10 -17.25
C GLN A 164 11.70 -5.84 -17.17
N ALA A 165 12.44 -5.92 -18.29
CA ALA A 165 13.90 -5.76 -18.29
C ALA A 165 14.37 -4.42 -17.68
N PRO A 166 13.75 -3.25 -17.94
CA PRO A 166 14.16 -1.99 -17.33
C PRO A 166 14.11 -2.02 -15.80
N ASN A 167 13.05 -2.55 -15.20
CA ASN A 167 12.93 -2.69 -13.76
C ASN A 167 13.94 -3.70 -13.20
N HIS A 168 14.14 -4.83 -13.88
CA HIS A 168 15.12 -5.83 -13.46
C HIS A 168 16.55 -5.27 -13.50
N ILE A 169 16.93 -4.55 -14.57
CA ILE A 169 18.27 -3.92 -14.68
C ILE A 169 18.45 -2.87 -13.58
N PHE A 170 17.40 -2.09 -13.30
CA PHE A 170 17.42 -1.14 -12.19
C PHE A 170 17.73 -1.85 -10.86
N GLY A 171 16.99 -2.91 -10.53
CA GLY A 171 17.22 -3.68 -9.30
C GLY A 171 18.64 -4.28 -9.23
N MET A 172 19.16 -4.86 -10.33
CA MET A 172 20.53 -5.38 -10.34
C MET A 172 21.56 -4.27 -10.09
N LEU A 173 21.37 -3.11 -10.71
CA LEU A 173 22.27 -1.98 -10.52
C LEU A 173 22.22 -1.45 -9.07
N THR A 174 21.04 -1.25 -8.51
CA THR A 174 20.87 -0.57 -7.21
C THR A 174 21.10 -1.48 -6.02
N ASP A 175 20.68 -2.74 -6.11
CA ASP A 175 20.67 -3.66 -4.97
C ASP A 175 21.92 -4.56 -4.95
N VAL A 176 22.63 -4.72 -6.10
CA VAL A 176 23.75 -5.65 -6.22
C VAL A 176 25.07 -4.93 -6.55
N ASP A 177 25.09 -4.09 -7.59
CA ASP A 177 26.35 -3.53 -8.12
C ASP A 177 26.73 -2.20 -7.47
N MET A 178 25.75 -1.44 -6.97
CA MET A 178 25.97 -0.11 -6.41
C MET A 178 26.55 -0.19 -5.00
N SER A 179 27.60 0.59 -4.75
CA SER A 179 28.18 0.74 -3.41
C SER A 179 28.33 2.22 -3.08
N PHE A 180 28.13 2.56 -1.81
CA PHE A 180 28.16 3.94 -1.33
C PHE A 180 29.42 4.22 -0.51
N PRO A 181 29.92 5.48 -0.50
CA PRO A 181 31.04 5.86 0.34
C PRO A 181 30.62 5.74 1.83
N PRO A 182 31.54 5.33 2.71
CA PRO A 182 31.26 5.23 4.13
C PRO A 182 30.97 6.60 4.76
N VAL A 183 30.09 6.63 5.76
CA VAL A 183 29.77 7.83 6.53
C VAL A 183 30.82 8.03 7.63
N GLN A 184 31.34 9.26 7.75
CA GLN A 184 32.23 9.65 8.84
C GLN A 184 31.42 9.92 10.11
N MET A 185 31.77 9.22 11.20
CA MET A 185 31.09 9.37 12.49
C MET A 185 31.82 10.41 13.37
N PRO A 186 31.13 11.05 14.34
CA PRO A 186 31.73 12.10 15.17
C PRO A 186 32.89 11.61 16.05
N ASP A 187 32.98 10.32 16.33
CA ASP A 187 34.08 9.71 17.08
C ASP A 187 35.32 9.38 16.22
N GLY A 188 35.29 9.75 14.94
CA GLY A 188 36.36 9.50 13.98
C GLY A 188 36.31 8.10 13.33
N THR A 189 35.35 7.28 13.65
CA THR A 189 35.12 5.99 12.99
C THR A 189 34.37 6.19 11.66
N THR A 190 34.29 5.14 10.86
CA THR A 190 33.45 5.10 9.65
C THR A 190 32.35 4.05 9.80
N ALA A 191 31.17 4.34 9.23
CA ALA A 191 30.05 3.42 9.18
C ALA A 191 29.65 3.13 7.73
N GLU A 192 29.22 1.92 7.46
CA GLU A 192 28.77 1.50 6.13
C GLU A 192 27.45 2.17 5.77
N LEU A 193 27.43 2.83 4.61
CA LEU A 193 26.25 3.43 4.03
C LEU A 193 25.62 2.48 3.00
N THR A 194 24.36 2.17 3.21
CA THR A 194 23.50 1.41 2.28
C THR A 194 22.14 2.07 2.22
N GLU A 195 21.25 1.68 1.29
CA GLU A 195 19.84 2.11 1.30
C GLU A 195 19.15 1.77 2.63
N GLY A 196 19.46 0.60 3.19
CA GLY A 196 18.89 0.17 4.48
C GLY A 196 19.36 1.01 5.67
N THR A 197 20.65 1.41 5.69
CA THR A 197 21.21 2.20 6.80
C THR A 197 21.03 3.71 6.62
N TYR A 198 20.71 4.18 5.42
CA TYR A 198 20.52 5.60 5.13
C TYR A 198 19.48 6.26 6.04
N SER A 199 18.37 5.57 6.30
CA SER A 199 17.30 6.10 7.17
C SER A 199 17.78 6.38 8.60
N GLN A 200 18.78 5.64 9.10
CA GLN A 200 19.39 5.86 10.41
C GLN A 200 20.30 7.11 10.39
N PHE A 201 21.15 7.23 9.37
CA PHE A 201 22.10 8.35 9.27
C PHE A 201 21.41 9.69 9.01
N ILE A 202 20.39 9.73 8.14
CA ILE A 202 19.66 10.98 7.83
C ILE A 202 18.85 11.50 9.02
N ARG A 203 18.62 10.67 10.04
CA ARG A 203 17.98 11.03 11.31
C ARG A 203 18.97 11.35 12.43
N SER A 204 20.28 11.24 12.19
CA SER A 204 21.33 11.50 13.17
C SER A 204 21.22 12.91 13.74
N ASP A 205 21.58 13.08 15.02
CA ASP A 205 21.73 14.40 15.65
C ASP A 205 22.89 15.21 15.05
N SER A 206 23.95 14.52 14.59
CA SER A 206 25.07 15.17 13.93
C SER A 206 24.69 15.59 12.52
N ARG A 207 24.77 16.91 12.26
CA ARG A 207 24.50 17.48 10.94
C ARG A 207 25.50 17.01 9.87
N ASP A 208 26.75 16.82 10.25
CA ASP A 208 27.81 16.34 9.34
C ASP A 208 27.54 14.90 8.91
N VAL A 209 27.04 14.04 9.83
CA VAL A 209 26.61 12.68 9.51
C VAL A 209 25.46 12.69 8.51
N ARG A 210 24.44 13.50 8.75
CA ARG A 210 23.28 13.63 7.84
C ARG A 210 23.72 14.07 6.45
N LYS A 211 24.55 15.13 6.39
CA LYS A 211 25.07 15.66 5.13
C LYS A 211 25.92 14.64 4.40
N SER A 212 26.85 13.97 5.11
CA SER A 212 27.71 12.95 4.51
C SER A 212 26.91 11.78 3.93
N ALA A 213 25.87 11.29 4.66
CA ALA A 213 25.01 10.24 4.17
C ALA A 213 24.17 10.68 2.96
N PHE A 214 23.60 11.88 3.02
CA PHE A 214 22.83 12.46 1.93
C PHE A 214 23.67 12.63 0.66
N ASP A 215 24.83 13.26 0.78
CA ASP A 215 25.74 13.45 -0.34
C ASP A 215 26.23 12.10 -0.89
N GLY A 216 26.54 11.15 -0.01
CA GLY A 216 26.96 9.80 -0.39
C GLY A 216 25.92 9.07 -1.24
N ILE A 217 24.66 9.08 -0.82
CA ILE A 217 23.56 8.47 -1.59
C ILE A 217 23.34 9.23 -2.89
N MET A 218 23.05 10.53 -2.83
CA MET A 218 22.63 11.31 -4.00
C MET A 218 23.71 11.38 -5.09
N ASN A 219 24.98 11.52 -4.71
CA ASN A 219 26.08 11.58 -5.68
C ASN A 219 26.39 10.22 -6.30
N THR A 220 26.24 9.13 -5.53
CA THR A 220 26.41 7.77 -6.07
C THR A 220 25.35 7.48 -7.12
N TYR A 221 24.06 7.71 -6.81
CA TYR A 221 23.01 7.60 -7.83
C TYR A 221 23.26 8.50 -9.04
N GLY A 222 23.69 9.73 -8.81
CA GLY A 222 24.05 10.66 -9.87
C GLY A 222 25.17 10.13 -10.79
N SER A 223 26.14 9.35 -10.27
CA SER A 223 27.21 8.76 -11.11
C SER A 223 26.69 7.70 -12.09
N PHE A 224 25.54 7.07 -11.79
CA PHE A 224 24.85 6.12 -12.67
C PHE A 224 23.65 6.74 -13.40
N GLY A 225 23.48 8.06 -13.32
CA GLY A 225 22.29 8.76 -13.75
C GLY A 225 21.88 8.50 -15.20
N SER A 226 22.85 8.37 -16.14
CA SER A 226 22.54 8.05 -17.54
C SER A 226 21.96 6.65 -17.71
N THR A 227 22.47 5.67 -16.98
CA THR A 227 21.96 4.28 -17.01
C THR A 227 20.56 4.22 -16.41
N ILE A 228 20.33 4.86 -15.25
CA ILE A 228 19.04 4.88 -14.59
C ILE A 228 18.01 5.66 -15.42
N ALA A 229 18.41 6.77 -16.06
CA ALA A 229 17.52 7.47 -16.98
C ALA A 229 17.13 6.60 -18.19
N ALA A 230 18.06 5.78 -18.71
CA ALA A 230 17.75 4.87 -19.80
C ALA A 230 16.80 3.74 -19.36
N THR A 231 16.97 3.17 -18.17
CA THR A 231 16.05 2.15 -17.65
C THR A 231 14.68 2.73 -17.34
N TYR A 232 14.60 3.90 -16.70
CA TYR A 232 13.33 4.58 -16.44
C TYR A 232 12.61 4.97 -17.74
N ASN A 233 13.34 5.54 -18.72
CA ASN A 233 12.78 5.80 -20.03
C ASN A 233 12.21 4.52 -20.69
N GLY A 234 12.92 3.38 -20.58
CA GLY A 234 12.42 2.10 -21.06
C GLY A 234 11.10 1.68 -20.41
N SER A 235 10.96 1.88 -19.11
CA SER A 235 9.71 1.62 -18.37
C SER A 235 8.58 2.54 -18.84
N VAL A 236 8.82 3.86 -18.90
CA VAL A 236 7.82 4.84 -19.37
C VAL A 236 7.41 4.59 -20.82
N GLN A 237 8.34 4.28 -21.72
CA GLN A 237 8.02 3.94 -23.11
C GLN A 237 7.17 2.66 -23.22
N ASN A 238 7.40 1.67 -22.34
CA ASN A 238 6.54 0.50 -22.29
C ASN A 238 5.11 0.87 -21.86
N ASP A 239 4.94 1.74 -20.85
CA ASP A 239 3.62 2.19 -20.42
C ASP A 239 2.88 2.95 -21.53
N VAL A 240 3.56 3.86 -22.22
CA VAL A 240 3.02 4.59 -23.39
C VAL A 240 2.68 3.63 -24.54
N PHE A 241 3.53 2.63 -24.79
CA PHE A 241 3.26 1.61 -25.80
C PHE A 241 2.02 0.79 -25.46
N GLN A 242 1.90 0.28 -24.22
CA GLN A 242 0.75 -0.51 -23.78
C GLN A 242 -0.55 0.31 -23.85
N ALA A 243 -0.52 1.58 -23.45
CA ALA A 243 -1.66 2.46 -23.53
C ALA A 243 -2.13 2.64 -24.98
N ARG A 244 -1.21 2.95 -25.90
CA ARG A 244 -1.53 3.13 -27.32
C ARG A 244 -2.01 1.84 -27.98
N ALA A 245 -1.34 0.71 -27.70
CA ALA A 245 -1.72 -0.59 -28.24
C ALA A 245 -3.15 -0.98 -27.83
N ARG A 246 -3.55 -0.65 -26.61
CA ARG A 246 -4.87 -0.95 -26.03
C ARG A 246 -5.89 0.19 -26.19
N HIS A 247 -5.61 1.18 -27.05
CA HIS A 247 -6.51 2.29 -27.39
C HIS A 247 -6.87 3.22 -26.22
N TYR A 248 -5.99 3.35 -25.23
CA TYR A 248 -6.10 4.40 -24.22
C TYR A 248 -5.48 5.71 -24.73
N ALA A 249 -6.03 6.83 -24.27
CA ALA A 249 -5.53 8.15 -24.65
C ALA A 249 -4.15 8.44 -24.08
N THR A 250 -3.91 8.06 -22.83
CA THR A 250 -2.64 8.25 -22.10
C THR A 250 -2.26 7.02 -21.30
N ALA A 251 -1.00 6.94 -20.88
CA ALA A 251 -0.53 5.91 -19.94
C ALA A 251 -1.25 6.01 -18.59
N ARG A 252 -1.61 7.23 -18.15
CA ARG A 252 -2.40 7.47 -16.95
C ARG A 252 -3.80 6.86 -17.06
N ASP A 253 -4.49 7.06 -18.17
CA ASP A 253 -5.82 6.46 -18.41
C ASP A 253 -5.72 4.93 -18.38
N ALA A 254 -4.69 4.35 -19.03
CA ALA A 254 -4.46 2.90 -19.05
C ALA A 254 -4.20 2.29 -17.67
N ARG A 255 -3.75 3.09 -16.69
CA ARG A 255 -3.54 2.63 -15.30
C ARG A 255 -4.72 2.88 -14.38
N MET A 256 -5.48 3.94 -14.59
CA MET A 256 -6.54 4.37 -13.67
C MET A 256 -7.92 3.84 -14.09
N GLU A 257 -8.21 3.81 -15.40
CA GLU A 257 -9.50 3.35 -15.91
C GLU A 257 -9.79 1.88 -15.56
N PRO A 258 -8.86 0.91 -15.65
CA PRO A 258 -9.10 -0.46 -15.23
C PRO A 258 -9.51 -0.61 -13.75
N LEU A 259 -9.16 0.36 -12.92
CA LEU A 259 -9.53 0.44 -11.50
C LEU A 259 -10.78 1.29 -11.26
N GLU A 260 -11.45 1.76 -12.30
CA GLU A 260 -12.61 2.67 -12.25
C GLU A 260 -12.33 3.96 -11.44
N ILE A 261 -11.09 4.50 -11.57
CA ILE A 261 -10.67 5.72 -10.89
C ILE A 261 -10.57 6.85 -11.92
N PRO A 262 -11.38 7.91 -11.80
CA PRO A 262 -11.29 9.07 -12.68
C PRO A 262 -9.94 9.80 -12.52
N THR A 263 -9.37 10.28 -13.62
CA THR A 263 -8.13 11.06 -13.60
C THR A 263 -8.24 12.36 -12.80
N SER A 264 -9.45 12.87 -12.59
CA SER A 264 -9.71 14.02 -11.72
C SER A 264 -9.27 13.81 -10.26
N VAL A 265 -9.23 12.55 -9.78
CA VAL A 265 -8.70 12.21 -8.45
C VAL A 265 -7.23 12.62 -8.35
N TYR A 266 -6.46 12.31 -9.39
CA TYR A 266 -5.04 12.64 -9.49
C TYR A 266 -4.81 14.15 -9.60
N ASP A 267 -5.59 14.81 -10.47
CA ASP A 267 -5.47 16.25 -10.73
C ASP A 267 -5.88 17.07 -9.49
N ASN A 268 -6.95 16.68 -8.78
CA ASN A 268 -7.38 17.28 -7.54
C ASN A 268 -6.33 17.13 -6.44
N LEU A 269 -5.68 15.96 -6.33
CA LEU A 269 -4.61 15.75 -5.35
C LEU A 269 -3.48 16.76 -5.55
N ILE A 270 -2.95 16.87 -6.76
CA ILE A 270 -1.86 17.81 -7.07
C ILE A 270 -2.30 19.25 -6.78
N SER A 271 -3.48 19.64 -7.23
CA SER A 271 -4.01 21.01 -7.07
C SER A 271 -4.17 21.41 -5.60
N GLU A 272 -4.78 20.55 -4.77
CA GLU A 272 -5.02 20.87 -3.36
C GLU A 272 -3.73 20.84 -2.54
N VAL A 273 -2.81 19.92 -2.86
CA VAL A 273 -1.49 19.89 -2.19
C VAL A 273 -0.68 21.14 -2.56
N HIS A 274 -0.73 21.62 -3.82
CA HIS A 274 -0.11 22.90 -4.18
C HIS A 274 -0.70 24.07 -3.38
N ALA A 275 -2.01 24.11 -3.21
CA ALA A 275 -2.66 25.14 -2.41
C ALA A 275 -2.23 25.11 -0.92
N ALA A 276 -1.79 23.94 -0.42
CA ALA A 276 -1.33 23.75 0.95
C ALA A 276 0.19 23.93 1.14
N ILE A 277 0.98 24.15 0.09
CA ILE A 277 2.44 24.40 0.20
C ILE A 277 2.77 25.53 1.19
N PRO A 278 2.03 26.65 1.27
CA PRO A 278 2.30 27.67 2.29
C PRO A 278 2.25 27.13 3.73
N VAL A 279 1.35 26.19 4.04
CA VAL A 279 1.27 25.57 5.37
C VAL A 279 2.44 24.60 5.60
N LEU A 280 2.87 23.87 4.55
CA LEU A 280 4.10 23.08 4.62
C LEU A 280 5.31 23.98 4.93
N ASN A 281 5.41 25.13 4.28
CA ASN A 281 6.48 26.10 4.53
C ASN A 281 6.47 26.64 5.96
N GLU A 282 5.28 26.88 6.55
CA GLU A 282 5.18 27.23 7.98
C GLU A 282 5.72 26.12 8.89
N TYR A 283 5.43 24.86 8.55
CA TYR A 283 5.97 23.70 9.28
C TYR A 283 7.51 23.63 9.15
N LEU A 284 8.05 23.84 7.96
CA LEU A 284 9.50 23.83 7.71
C LEU A 284 10.21 25.00 8.42
N ALA A 285 9.60 26.17 8.46
CA ALA A 285 10.10 27.33 9.22
C ALA A 285 10.16 27.03 10.72
N LEU A 286 9.12 26.37 11.26
CA LEU A 286 9.12 25.93 12.65
C LEU A 286 10.21 24.88 12.91
N ARG A 287 10.39 23.89 12.01
CA ARG A 287 11.47 22.90 12.08
C ARG A 287 12.84 23.58 12.14
N LYS A 288 13.10 24.53 11.24
CA LYS A 288 14.34 25.32 11.20
C LYS A 288 14.61 25.99 12.56
N ALA A 289 13.59 26.66 13.11
CA ALA A 289 13.69 27.36 14.38
C ALA A 289 13.94 26.43 15.58
N LEU A 290 13.18 25.31 15.68
CA LEU A 290 13.34 24.34 16.77
C LEU A 290 14.67 23.60 16.73
N MET A 291 15.22 23.39 15.55
CA MET A 291 16.55 22.78 15.39
C MET A 291 17.70 23.79 15.57
N GLY A 292 17.42 25.10 15.73
CA GLY A 292 18.41 26.15 15.89
C GLY A 292 19.32 26.32 14.67
N LEU A 293 18.77 26.14 13.46
CA LEU A 293 19.53 26.19 12.22
C LEU A 293 19.43 27.57 11.57
N ASP A 294 20.57 28.12 11.08
CA ASP A 294 20.60 29.32 10.26
C ASP A 294 20.01 29.07 8.87
N GLU A 295 20.26 27.88 8.32
CA GLU A 295 19.73 27.41 7.05
C GLU A 295 19.23 25.96 7.20
N LEU A 296 18.03 25.69 6.69
CA LEU A 296 17.45 24.35 6.62
C LEU A 296 17.76 23.74 5.26
N HIS A 297 18.41 22.60 5.24
CA HIS A 297 18.77 21.86 4.03
C HIS A 297 17.92 20.60 3.84
N MET A 298 17.95 19.99 2.65
CA MET A 298 17.19 18.77 2.35
C MET A 298 17.58 17.62 3.29
N TYR A 299 18.84 17.52 3.70
CA TYR A 299 19.31 16.52 4.66
C TYR A 299 18.90 16.77 6.12
N ASP A 300 18.28 17.91 6.44
CA ASP A 300 17.76 18.23 7.79
C ASP A 300 16.28 17.84 7.98
N LEU A 301 15.59 17.42 6.91
CA LEU A 301 14.14 17.22 6.91
C LEU A 301 13.66 15.99 7.71
N TYR A 302 14.55 15.03 7.98
CA TYR A 302 14.18 13.77 8.62
C TYR A 302 14.61 13.66 10.10
N THR A 303 15.36 14.63 10.59
CA THR A 303 15.81 14.65 12.00
C THR A 303 14.64 14.86 12.95
N PRO A 304 14.48 14.05 14.00
CA PRO A 304 13.43 14.26 15.00
C PRO A 304 13.55 15.66 15.66
N MET A 305 12.45 16.44 15.70
CA MET A 305 12.41 17.72 16.41
C MET A 305 12.16 17.53 17.91
N VAL A 306 11.45 16.49 18.27
CA VAL A 306 11.21 16.10 19.67
C VAL A 306 12.06 14.88 19.96
N LYS A 307 13.08 15.07 20.81
CA LYS A 307 14.05 14.05 21.18
C LYS A 307 13.65 13.33 22.48
N ASP A 308 14.23 12.16 22.68
CA ASP A 308 14.18 11.40 23.94
C ASP A 308 12.77 11.10 24.48
N PHE A 309 11.76 11.00 23.62
CA PHE A 309 10.48 10.44 24.00
C PHE A 309 10.46 8.96 23.65
N HIS A 310 10.36 8.13 24.67
CA HIS A 310 10.21 6.69 24.54
C HIS A 310 9.04 6.24 25.41
N MET A 311 8.11 5.51 24.80
CA MET A 311 6.98 4.89 25.50
C MET A 311 7.10 3.39 25.32
N GLU A 312 7.36 2.67 26.42
CA GLU A 312 7.40 1.21 26.43
C GLU A 312 5.99 0.68 26.68
N LEU A 313 5.47 -0.06 25.70
CA LEU A 313 4.11 -0.60 25.69
C LEU A 313 4.16 -2.09 25.36
N SER A 314 4.01 -2.94 26.37
CA SER A 314 3.82 -4.37 26.11
C SER A 314 2.60 -4.60 25.21
N TYR A 315 2.59 -5.68 24.45
CA TYR A 315 1.49 -6.01 23.54
C TYR A 315 0.11 -5.87 24.17
N ASP A 316 -0.08 -6.40 25.39
CA ASP A 316 -1.38 -6.34 26.06
C ASP A 316 -1.82 -4.90 26.35
N LYS A 317 -0.91 -4.04 26.84
CA LYS A 317 -1.19 -2.62 27.06
C LYS A 317 -1.40 -1.85 25.75
N ALA A 318 -0.62 -2.19 24.72
CA ALA A 318 -0.76 -1.61 23.38
C ALA A 318 -2.13 -1.95 22.81
N PHE A 319 -2.56 -3.20 22.92
CA PHE A 319 -3.87 -3.63 22.45
C PHE A 319 -5.03 -2.97 23.23
N ASP A 320 -4.92 -2.85 24.55
CA ASP A 320 -5.89 -2.12 25.38
C ASP A 320 -6.00 -0.65 24.93
N LEU A 321 -4.86 -0.01 24.63
CA LEU A 321 -4.82 1.36 24.13
C LEU A 321 -5.48 1.48 22.75
N VAL A 322 -5.30 0.50 21.86
CA VAL A 322 -5.99 0.43 20.57
C VAL A 322 -7.50 0.32 20.77
N LEU A 323 -7.97 -0.56 21.66
CA LEU A 323 -9.40 -0.69 21.98
C LEU A 323 -9.99 0.63 22.51
N GLU A 324 -9.28 1.33 23.37
CA GLU A 324 -9.70 2.64 23.90
C GLU A 324 -9.75 3.69 22.78
N GLY A 325 -8.71 3.75 21.93
CA GLY A 325 -8.63 4.70 20.82
C GLY A 325 -9.71 4.48 19.75
N LEU A 326 -10.12 3.24 19.55
CA LEU A 326 -11.13 2.87 18.53
C LEU A 326 -12.56 2.79 19.08
N LYS A 327 -12.83 3.21 20.32
CA LYS A 327 -14.22 3.29 20.85
C LYS A 327 -15.20 4.03 19.94
N PRO A 328 -14.82 5.09 19.22
CA PRO A 328 -15.74 5.75 18.28
C PRO A 328 -16.28 4.83 17.17
N MET A 329 -15.59 3.71 16.84
CA MET A 329 -16.04 2.75 15.83
C MET A 329 -17.27 1.92 16.25
N GLY A 330 -17.64 1.96 17.54
CA GLY A 330 -18.79 1.30 18.11
C GLY A 330 -18.51 -0.11 18.64
N GLU A 331 -19.44 -0.61 19.47
CA GLU A 331 -19.23 -1.84 20.25
C GLU A 331 -19.09 -3.10 19.37
N ASP A 332 -19.83 -3.21 18.26
CA ASP A 332 -19.71 -4.36 17.35
C ASP A 332 -18.31 -4.49 16.75
N TYR A 333 -17.70 -3.35 16.40
CA TYR A 333 -16.31 -3.30 15.91
C TYR A 333 -15.35 -3.75 17.00
N LEU A 334 -15.47 -3.19 18.20
CA LEU A 334 -14.62 -3.52 19.34
C LEU A 334 -14.78 -4.98 19.79
N ALA A 335 -15.97 -5.55 19.73
CA ALA A 335 -16.22 -6.95 20.06
C ALA A 335 -15.40 -7.88 19.15
N LYS A 336 -15.32 -7.56 17.85
CA LYS A 336 -14.48 -8.33 16.90
C LYS A 336 -12.99 -8.15 17.17
N LEU A 337 -12.54 -6.96 17.55
CA LEU A 337 -11.14 -6.76 17.93
C LEU A 337 -10.78 -7.56 19.20
N ARG A 338 -11.68 -7.64 20.20
CA ARG A 338 -11.48 -8.48 21.39
C ARG A 338 -11.43 -9.96 21.02
N GLU A 339 -12.29 -10.40 20.10
CA GLU A 339 -12.27 -11.77 19.56
C GLU A 339 -10.93 -12.05 18.86
N ALA A 340 -10.44 -11.13 18.03
CA ALA A 340 -9.15 -11.24 17.36
C ALA A 340 -7.99 -11.44 18.34
N ARG A 341 -7.99 -10.73 19.49
CA ARG A 341 -6.95 -10.81 20.51
C ARG A 341 -6.79 -12.21 21.10
N VAL A 342 -7.88 -12.95 21.28
CA VAL A 342 -7.87 -14.25 21.99
C VAL A 342 -8.22 -15.43 21.08
N GLY A 343 -8.72 -15.17 19.88
CA GLY A 343 -9.24 -16.18 18.95
C GLY A 343 -8.19 -16.78 18.02
N GLY A 344 -6.91 -16.61 18.27
CA GLY A 344 -5.86 -17.18 17.40
C GLY A 344 -5.70 -16.47 16.05
N TRP A 345 -6.09 -15.18 15.94
CA TRP A 345 -5.94 -14.42 14.72
C TRP A 345 -4.52 -13.86 14.53
N ILE A 346 -3.79 -13.60 15.65
CA ILE A 346 -2.62 -12.73 15.65
C ILE A 346 -1.35 -13.49 16.07
N ASP A 347 -0.33 -13.45 15.21
CA ASP A 347 1.03 -13.90 15.53
C ASP A 347 1.89 -12.70 15.92
N VAL A 348 2.18 -12.54 17.22
CA VAL A 348 2.53 -11.25 17.84
C VAL A 348 4.02 -10.94 17.77
N TYR A 349 4.86 -11.84 18.28
CA TYR A 349 6.26 -11.50 18.57
C TYR A 349 7.22 -11.94 17.48
N PRO A 350 8.37 -11.23 17.32
CA PRO A 350 9.44 -11.69 16.44
C PRO A 350 10.01 -13.02 16.95
N SER A 351 10.31 -13.92 16.01
CA SER A 351 10.96 -15.20 16.26
C SER A 351 11.96 -15.54 15.16
N LYS A 352 12.82 -16.51 15.44
CA LYS A 352 13.80 -16.97 14.45
C LYS A 352 13.07 -17.56 13.23
N GLY A 353 13.42 -17.10 12.05
CA GLY A 353 12.84 -17.57 10.78
C GLY A 353 11.52 -16.89 10.37
N LYS A 354 10.83 -16.19 11.28
CA LYS A 354 9.60 -15.46 10.99
C LYS A 354 9.85 -14.32 10.01
N SER A 355 8.92 -14.08 9.09
CA SER A 355 8.98 -12.96 8.16
C SER A 355 8.98 -11.63 8.90
N SER A 356 9.75 -10.66 8.38
CA SER A 356 9.82 -9.30 8.92
C SER A 356 8.60 -8.48 8.52
N GLY A 357 8.38 -7.34 9.21
CA GLY A 357 7.26 -6.45 8.95
C GLY A 357 5.97 -6.87 9.64
N ALA A 358 4.84 -6.42 9.11
CA ALA A 358 3.49 -6.78 9.56
C ALA A 358 2.57 -6.87 8.34
N PHE A 359 1.51 -7.66 8.45
CA PHE A 359 0.43 -7.71 7.46
C PHE A 359 -0.84 -8.31 8.05
N SER A 360 -1.97 -8.03 7.41
CA SER A 360 -3.24 -8.72 7.60
C SER A 360 -3.61 -9.51 6.34
N SER A 361 -3.92 -10.79 6.50
CA SER A 361 -4.43 -11.68 5.44
C SER A 361 -5.90 -11.99 5.70
N GLY A 362 -6.78 -11.41 4.92
CA GLY A 362 -8.23 -11.51 5.08
C GLY A 362 -8.95 -12.13 3.88
N ASN A 363 -8.25 -12.86 3.01
CA ASN A 363 -8.81 -13.41 1.77
C ASN A 363 -9.82 -14.54 2.01
N LEU A 364 -9.76 -15.19 3.17
CA LEU A 364 -10.62 -16.32 3.50
C LEU A 364 -12.00 -15.86 3.98
N ARG A 365 -13.04 -16.25 3.24
CA ARG A 365 -14.41 -15.84 3.55
C ARG A 365 -14.97 -16.52 4.81
N ASP A 366 -14.71 -17.82 4.95
CA ASP A 366 -15.32 -18.66 6.00
C ASP A 366 -14.46 -18.76 7.25
N VAL A 367 -13.33 -18.05 7.26
CA VAL A 367 -12.37 -17.99 8.38
C VAL A 367 -12.07 -16.53 8.67
N HIS A 368 -11.73 -16.24 9.92
CA HIS A 368 -11.30 -14.89 10.32
C HIS A 368 -10.00 -14.46 9.60
N PRO A 369 -9.72 -13.15 9.51
CA PRO A 369 -8.43 -12.66 9.04
C PRO A 369 -7.28 -13.10 9.96
N TYR A 370 -6.08 -13.25 9.38
CA TYR A 370 -4.85 -13.53 10.12
C TYR A 370 -3.92 -12.33 10.09
N VAL A 371 -3.31 -12.02 11.23
CA VAL A 371 -2.41 -10.87 11.39
C VAL A 371 -1.02 -11.35 11.80
N LEU A 372 0.01 -10.97 11.05
CA LEU A 372 1.39 -11.13 11.46
C LEU A 372 1.92 -9.81 11.99
N LEU A 373 2.52 -9.84 13.19
CA LEU A 373 3.21 -8.72 13.80
C LEU A 373 4.65 -9.11 14.17
N ASN A 374 5.50 -8.12 14.39
CA ASN A 374 6.80 -8.25 15.04
C ASN A 374 6.89 -7.20 16.14
N HIS A 375 6.06 -7.34 17.17
CA HIS A 375 5.88 -6.37 18.25
C HIS A 375 7.10 -6.27 19.16
N ASN A 376 7.63 -5.05 19.36
CA ASN A 376 8.83 -4.74 20.15
C ASN A 376 8.54 -3.71 21.27
N ASP A 377 7.36 -3.76 21.84
CA ASP A 377 6.94 -3.02 23.03
C ASP A 377 7.10 -1.48 22.92
N ASN A 378 6.81 -0.90 21.76
CA ASN A 378 6.89 0.55 21.52
C ASN A 378 5.61 1.14 20.94
N LEU A 379 5.52 2.47 20.92
CA LEU A 379 4.34 3.18 20.40
C LEU A 379 4.13 2.98 18.89
N SER A 380 5.21 2.88 18.10
CA SER A 380 5.09 2.63 16.65
C SER A 380 4.41 1.29 16.38
N ASP A 381 4.79 0.25 17.13
CA ASP A 381 4.19 -1.07 16.97
C ASP A 381 2.73 -1.09 17.47
N THR A 382 2.35 -0.18 18.38
CA THR A 382 0.95 0.02 18.78
C THR A 382 0.11 0.58 17.61
N PHE A 383 0.65 1.52 16.83
CA PHE A 383 0.01 1.97 15.58
C PHE A 383 -0.05 0.85 14.55
N THR A 384 0.96 0.00 14.46
CA THR A 384 0.94 -1.19 13.58
C THR A 384 -0.20 -2.13 13.96
N ILE A 385 -0.45 -2.38 15.25
CA ILE A 385 -1.63 -3.18 15.68
C ILE A 385 -2.92 -2.54 15.18
N ALA A 386 -3.11 -1.23 15.36
CA ALA A 386 -4.31 -0.52 14.90
C ALA A 386 -4.47 -0.59 13.38
N HIS A 387 -3.38 -0.49 12.64
CA HIS A 387 -3.30 -0.58 11.18
C HIS A 387 -3.76 -1.96 10.68
N GLU A 388 -3.10 -3.02 11.13
CA GLU A 388 -3.40 -4.39 10.66
C GLU A 388 -4.81 -4.84 11.06
N LEU A 389 -5.29 -4.40 12.22
CA LEU A 389 -6.67 -4.62 12.62
C LEU A 389 -7.66 -3.83 11.74
N GLY A 390 -7.28 -2.70 11.18
CA GLY A 390 -8.09 -1.97 10.19
C GLY A 390 -8.29 -2.77 8.91
N HIS A 391 -7.24 -3.36 8.37
CA HIS A 391 -7.31 -4.30 7.26
C HIS A 391 -8.17 -5.52 7.61
N SER A 392 -7.95 -6.09 8.79
CA SER A 392 -8.72 -7.25 9.26
C SER A 392 -10.21 -6.95 9.30
N MET A 393 -10.60 -5.78 9.81
CA MET A 393 -12.01 -5.39 9.87
C MET A 393 -12.59 -5.08 8.50
N HIS A 394 -11.83 -4.49 7.58
CA HIS A 394 -12.28 -4.29 6.20
C HIS A 394 -12.60 -5.64 5.54
N SER A 395 -11.65 -6.57 5.57
CA SER A 395 -11.85 -7.92 5.03
C SER A 395 -12.99 -8.66 5.72
N PHE A 396 -13.10 -8.57 7.06
CA PHE A 396 -14.19 -9.19 7.81
C PHE A 396 -15.57 -8.68 7.37
N TYR A 397 -15.77 -7.36 7.28
CA TYR A 397 -17.06 -6.81 6.87
C TYR A 397 -17.34 -7.09 5.39
N SER A 398 -16.35 -7.02 4.51
CA SER A 398 -16.53 -7.36 3.11
C SER A 398 -16.95 -8.83 2.94
N ASN A 399 -16.18 -9.76 3.49
CA ASN A 399 -16.45 -11.20 3.40
C ASN A 399 -17.81 -11.61 3.98
N THR A 400 -18.22 -10.94 5.07
CA THR A 400 -19.51 -11.23 5.73
C THR A 400 -20.70 -10.73 4.92
N ASN A 401 -20.57 -9.61 4.21
CA ASN A 401 -21.69 -8.92 3.59
C ASN A 401 -21.77 -9.07 2.06
N GLN A 402 -20.71 -9.58 1.43
CA GLN A 402 -20.65 -9.79 -0.02
C GLN A 402 -20.61 -11.28 -0.38
N PRO A 403 -21.15 -11.70 -1.53
CA PRO A 403 -20.88 -13.02 -2.10
C PRO A 403 -19.38 -13.11 -2.50
N ALA A 404 -18.83 -14.33 -2.55
CA ALA A 404 -17.40 -14.55 -2.83
C ALA A 404 -16.88 -13.78 -4.05
N PRO A 405 -17.58 -13.71 -5.21
CA PRO A 405 -17.07 -12.96 -6.37
C PRO A 405 -16.96 -11.44 -6.17
N LYS A 406 -17.53 -10.91 -5.07
CA LYS A 406 -17.54 -9.46 -4.74
C LYS A 406 -16.87 -9.12 -3.42
N SER A 407 -16.34 -10.10 -2.70
CA SER A 407 -15.82 -9.86 -1.35
C SER A 407 -14.45 -9.20 -1.33
N ASP A 408 -13.70 -9.25 -2.41
CA ASP A 408 -12.43 -8.55 -2.54
C ASP A 408 -12.64 -7.04 -2.75
N TYR A 409 -11.61 -6.22 -2.48
CA TYR A 409 -11.66 -4.77 -2.66
C TYR A 409 -10.36 -4.27 -3.28
N SER A 410 -10.45 -3.12 -3.99
CA SER A 410 -9.31 -2.60 -4.74
C SER A 410 -8.19 -2.08 -3.83
N LEU A 411 -6.94 -2.16 -4.32
CA LEU A 411 -5.76 -1.59 -3.65
C LEU A 411 -5.90 -0.08 -3.38
N PHE A 412 -6.72 0.64 -4.15
CA PHE A 412 -6.96 2.06 -3.93
C PHE A 412 -7.60 2.36 -2.57
N VAL A 413 -8.46 1.47 -2.09
CA VAL A 413 -9.15 1.63 -0.80
C VAL A 413 -8.59 0.74 0.31
N ALA A 414 -7.65 -0.14 0.00
CA ALA A 414 -7.12 -1.11 0.94
C ALA A 414 -6.55 -0.43 2.20
N GLU A 415 -5.77 0.65 2.01
CA GLU A 415 -5.14 1.38 3.12
C GLU A 415 -6.07 2.38 3.83
N VAL A 416 -7.27 2.59 3.33
CA VAL A 416 -8.18 3.58 3.92
C VAL A 416 -8.67 3.13 5.30
N ALA A 417 -9.00 1.85 5.46
CA ALA A 417 -9.48 1.32 6.73
C ALA A 417 -8.37 1.26 7.79
N SER A 418 -7.19 0.78 7.42
CA SER A 418 -6.02 0.70 8.30
C SER A 418 -5.59 2.07 8.79
N THR A 419 -5.44 3.03 7.87
CA THR A 419 -5.04 4.40 8.17
C THR A 419 -6.14 5.18 8.92
N CYS A 420 -7.43 4.85 8.70
CA CYS A 420 -8.54 5.44 9.47
C CYS A 420 -8.46 5.03 10.95
N ASN A 421 -8.11 3.78 11.24
CA ASN A 421 -7.83 3.34 12.61
C ASN A 421 -6.67 4.11 13.22
N GLU A 422 -5.54 4.25 12.49
CA GLU A 422 -4.38 5.03 12.96
C GLU A 422 -4.76 6.49 13.25
N ALA A 423 -5.46 7.16 12.33
CA ALA A 423 -5.88 8.54 12.48
C ALA A 423 -6.82 8.72 13.69
N THR A 424 -7.75 7.79 13.89
CA THR A 424 -8.69 7.81 15.03
C THR A 424 -7.95 7.58 16.35
N MET A 425 -7.03 6.63 16.38
CA MET A 425 -6.16 6.37 17.53
C MET A 425 -5.26 7.58 17.83
N MET A 426 -4.66 8.21 16.83
CA MET A 426 -3.86 9.44 17.01
C MET A 426 -4.66 10.52 17.70
N ARG A 427 -5.91 10.77 17.28
CA ARG A 427 -6.80 11.76 17.92
C ARG A 427 -7.12 11.41 19.38
N HIS A 428 -7.26 10.13 19.69
CA HIS A 428 -7.41 9.66 21.07
C HIS A 428 -6.16 9.92 21.91
N LEU A 429 -4.97 9.56 21.40
CA LEU A 429 -3.70 9.78 22.09
C LEU A 429 -3.42 11.26 22.36
N LEU A 430 -3.69 12.15 21.40
CA LEU A 430 -3.54 13.58 21.58
C LEU A 430 -4.41 14.13 22.73
N LYS A 431 -5.59 13.56 22.97
CA LYS A 431 -6.45 13.89 24.12
C LYS A 431 -5.93 13.27 25.42
N THR A 432 -5.52 12.01 25.37
CA THR A 432 -5.04 11.26 26.54
C THR A 432 -3.78 11.89 27.14
N PHE A 433 -2.88 12.39 26.28
CA PHE A 433 -1.61 12.99 26.68
C PHE A 433 -1.63 14.52 26.64
N ALA A 434 -2.81 15.17 26.68
CA ALA A 434 -2.94 16.61 26.60
C ALA A 434 -2.15 17.37 27.70
N ASP A 435 -2.03 16.77 28.89
CA ASP A 435 -1.31 17.34 30.03
C ASP A 435 0.18 16.95 30.08
N ASP A 436 0.63 16.00 29.26
CA ASP A 436 2.04 15.64 29.09
C ASP A 436 2.62 16.37 27.87
N LYS A 437 3.23 17.54 28.12
CA LYS A 437 3.80 18.41 27.08
C LYS A 437 4.77 17.64 26.16
N LYS A 438 5.59 16.71 26.69
CA LYS A 438 6.60 15.98 25.91
C LYS A 438 5.94 14.91 25.03
N ALA A 439 5.02 14.12 25.59
CA ALA A 439 4.26 13.14 24.84
C ALA A 439 3.41 13.80 23.74
N LEU A 440 2.72 14.88 24.09
CA LEU A 440 1.89 15.64 23.17
C LEU A 440 2.71 16.21 22.00
N ALA A 441 3.87 16.82 22.29
CA ALA A 441 4.78 17.33 21.27
C ALA A 441 5.26 16.21 20.32
N TYR A 442 5.62 15.05 20.88
CA TYR A 442 6.04 13.90 20.09
C TYR A 442 4.94 13.41 19.14
N LEU A 443 3.72 13.22 19.66
CA LEU A 443 2.57 12.76 18.87
C LEU A 443 2.19 13.74 17.77
N LEU A 444 2.14 15.04 18.09
CA LEU A 444 1.85 16.08 17.09
C LEU A 444 2.92 16.12 15.99
N ASN A 445 4.21 16.03 16.37
CA ASN A 445 5.30 15.95 15.41
C ASN A 445 5.21 14.70 14.53
N HIS A 446 4.90 13.54 15.12
CA HIS A 446 4.72 12.29 14.39
C HIS A 446 3.61 12.42 13.34
N PHE A 447 2.47 13.00 13.70
CA PHE A 447 1.36 13.19 12.79
C PHE A 447 1.67 14.19 11.66
N LEU A 448 2.38 15.28 11.96
CA LEU A 448 2.85 16.23 10.95
C LEU A 448 3.84 15.60 9.97
N GLU A 449 4.77 14.75 10.45
CA GLU A 449 5.69 14.01 9.60
C GLU A 449 4.99 13.00 8.70
N GLN A 450 3.94 12.34 9.18
CA GLN A 450 3.12 11.45 8.36
C GLN A 450 2.51 12.21 7.17
N PHE A 451 1.96 13.41 7.37
CA PHE A 451 1.49 14.25 6.27
C PHE A 451 2.62 14.68 5.33
N ARG A 452 3.75 15.14 5.86
CA ARG A 452 4.87 15.58 5.03
C ARG A 452 5.39 14.46 4.14
N THR A 453 5.54 13.25 4.68
CA THR A 453 6.12 12.11 3.94
C THR A 453 5.12 11.38 3.07
N THR A 454 3.84 11.31 3.48
CA THR A 454 2.82 10.53 2.78
C THR A 454 1.91 11.39 1.90
N VAL A 455 1.62 12.64 2.26
CA VAL A 455 0.81 13.51 1.40
C VAL A 455 1.72 14.36 0.51
N PHE A 456 2.52 15.26 1.09
CA PHE A 456 3.30 16.22 0.28
C PHE A 456 4.35 15.53 -0.58
N ARG A 457 5.16 14.66 -0.01
CA ARG A 457 6.24 13.99 -0.75
C ARG A 457 5.70 13.03 -1.81
N GLN A 458 4.69 12.22 -1.50
CA GLN A 458 4.15 11.28 -2.47
C GLN A 458 3.38 11.99 -3.60
N THR A 459 2.75 13.13 -3.32
CA THR A 459 2.15 13.96 -4.37
C THR A 459 3.23 14.57 -5.28
N MET A 460 4.36 15.01 -4.72
CA MET A 460 5.49 15.48 -5.53
C MET A 460 6.02 14.36 -6.44
N PHE A 461 6.09 13.12 -5.95
CA PHE A 461 6.47 11.96 -6.76
C PHE A 461 5.44 11.67 -7.87
N ALA A 462 4.15 11.75 -7.54
CA ALA A 462 3.09 11.61 -8.53
C ALA A 462 3.18 12.70 -9.61
N GLU A 463 3.42 13.96 -9.22
CA GLU A 463 3.61 15.06 -10.18
C GLU A 463 4.83 14.84 -11.09
N PHE A 464 5.94 14.34 -10.55
CA PHE A 464 7.12 13.97 -11.35
C PHE A 464 6.80 12.85 -12.36
N GLU A 465 6.10 11.82 -11.92
CA GLU A 465 5.67 10.71 -12.77
C GLU A 465 4.77 11.20 -13.93
N LEU A 466 3.81 12.07 -13.62
CA LEU A 466 2.95 12.69 -14.62
C LEU A 466 3.76 13.52 -15.65
N ILE A 467 4.74 14.30 -15.18
CA ILE A 467 5.63 15.10 -16.06
C ILE A 467 6.40 14.16 -16.99
N ALA A 468 7.02 13.10 -16.45
CA ALA A 468 7.84 12.17 -17.24
C ALA A 468 7.02 11.47 -18.32
N HIS A 469 5.83 10.94 -17.97
CA HIS A 469 4.94 10.30 -18.95
C HIS A 469 4.43 11.29 -20.00
N THR A 470 4.03 12.49 -19.60
CA THR A 470 3.59 13.55 -20.52
C THR A 470 4.69 13.93 -21.52
N MET A 471 5.94 14.07 -21.04
CA MET A 471 7.08 14.32 -21.94
C MET A 471 7.24 13.20 -22.98
N ALA A 472 7.19 11.93 -22.53
CA ALA A 472 7.32 10.77 -23.41
C ALA A 472 6.17 10.69 -24.45
N GLU A 473 4.93 10.94 -24.03
CA GLU A 473 3.75 10.95 -24.88
C GLU A 473 3.82 12.04 -25.98
N GLN A 474 4.45 13.18 -25.63
CA GLN A 474 4.72 14.31 -26.53
C GLN A 474 5.97 14.12 -27.40
N GLY A 475 6.67 12.98 -27.27
CA GLY A 475 7.90 12.69 -28.02
C GLY A 475 9.13 13.46 -27.54
N GLN A 476 9.08 14.02 -26.33
CA GLN A 476 10.25 14.68 -25.72
C GLN A 476 11.20 13.63 -25.12
N PRO A 477 12.53 13.82 -25.18
CA PRO A 477 13.49 12.85 -24.69
C PRO A 477 13.53 12.84 -23.15
N LEU A 478 13.45 11.65 -22.57
CA LEU A 478 13.70 11.41 -21.16
C LEU A 478 15.18 11.13 -20.95
N THR A 479 15.96 12.19 -20.72
CA THR A 479 17.39 12.10 -20.40
C THR A 479 17.62 12.33 -18.91
N ARG A 480 18.84 12.01 -18.44
CA ARG A 480 19.26 12.36 -17.08
C ARG A 480 18.98 13.85 -16.80
N GLU A 481 19.38 14.72 -17.73
CA GLU A 481 19.30 16.17 -17.56
C GLU A 481 17.84 16.65 -17.49
N SER A 482 16.99 16.17 -18.40
CA SER A 482 15.57 16.58 -18.44
C SER A 482 14.81 16.09 -17.20
N LEU A 483 15.03 14.85 -16.77
CA LEU A 483 14.41 14.27 -15.59
C LEU A 483 14.92 14.93 -14.29
N SER A 484 16.23 15.09 -14.14
CA SER A 484 16.81 15.73 -12.95
C SER A 484 16.40 17.21 -12.84
N LYS A 485 16.28 17.91 -13.96
CA LYS A 485 15.75 19.27 -13.99
C LYS A 485 14.31 19.33 -13.49
N ALA A 486 13.44 18.49 -14.04
CA ALA A 486 12.03 18.43 -13.62
C ALA A 486 11.90 18.10 -12.13
N TYR A 487 12.69 17.14 -11.64
CA TYR A 487 12.66 16.76 -10.22
C TYR A 487 13.19 17.87 -9.30
N TYR A 488 14.25 18.57 -9.70
CA TYR A 488 14.78 19.71 -8.97
C TYR A 488 13.77 20.87 -8.90
N GLU A 489 13.12 21.19 -10.02
CA GLU A 489 12.09 22.25 -10.09
C GLU A 489 10.90 21.92 -9.16
N LEU A 490 10.52 20.63 -9.06
CA LEU A 490 9.50 20.20 -8.09
C LEU A 490 9.97 20.39 -6.66
N ASN A 491 11.21 20.01 -6.31
CA ASN A 491 11.75 20.25 -4.98
C ASN A 491 11.81 21.78 -4.64
N GLN A 492 12.18 22.61 -5.61
CA GLN A 492 12.13 24.07 -5.44
C GLN A 492 10.70 24.56 -5.19
N LYS A 493 9.71 24.03 -5.90
CA LYS A 493 8.30 24.40 -5.74
C LYS A 493 7.76 24.01 -4.35
N TYR A 494 8.06 22.81 -3.86
CA TYR A 494 7.51 22.30 -2.62
C TYR A 494 8.26 22.82 -1.37
N TYR A 495 9.58 23.01 -1.45
CA TYR A 495 10.44 23.26 -0.29
C TYR A 495 11.22 24.57 -0.37
N GLY A 496 11.47 25.10 -1.57
CA GLY A 496 12.44 26.17 -1.81
C GLY A 496 12.12 27.53 -1.17
N ALA A 497 10.90 27.74 -0.67
CA ALA A 497 10.57 28.97 0.04
C ALA A 497 11.25 29.09 1.43
N VAL A 498 11.61 27.96 2.06
CA VAL A 498 12.17 27.90 3.42
C VAL A 498 13.42 27.03 3.47
N CYS A 499 13.48 26.00 2.66
CA CYS A 499 14.58 25.04 2.64
C CYS A 499 15.57 25.41 1.53
N THR A 500 16.86 25.39 1.83
CA THR A 500 17.91 25.39 0.80
C THR A 500 17.86 24.06 0.07
N VAL A 501 17.41 24.11 -1.18
CA VAL A 501 17.30 22.92 -2.03
C VAL A 501 18.69 22.61 -2.59
N ASP A 502 19.33 21.61 -2.00
CA ASP A 502 20.67 21.15 -2.40
C ASP A 502 20.63 20.61 -3.84
N GLU A 503 21.63 20.99 -4.66
CA GLU A 503 21.63 20.63 -6.10
C GLU A 503 21.57 19.11 -6.34
N ASN A 504 22.22 18.32 -5.48
CA ASN A 504 22.27 16.87 -5.63
C ASN A 504 20.94 16.16 -5.32
N ILE A 505 19.95 16.84 -4.72
CA ILE A 505 18.58 16.32 -4.61
C ILE A 505 17.95 16.04 -5.98
N ALA A 506 18.44 16.70 -7.04
CA ALA A 506 18.07 16.44 -8.43
C ALA A 506 18.27 14.99 -8.85
N ASN A 507 19.05 14.22 -8.10
CA ASN A 507 19.30 12.79 -8.36
C ASN A 507 18.37 11.86 -7.55
N GLU A 508 17.55 12.38 -6.63
CA GLU A 508 16.75 11.53 -5.74
C GLU A 508 15.73 10.64 -6.48
N TRP A 509 15.18 11.09 -7.60
CA TRP A 509 14.26 10.27 -8.41
C TRP A 509 14.87 8.94 -8.84
N MET A 510 16.21 8.89 -8.98
CA MET A 510 16.96 7.71 -9.43
C MET A 510 16.94 6.56 -8.41
N ARG A 511 16.59 6.84 -7.16
CA ARG A 511 16.53 5.83 -6.08
C ARG A 511 15.10 5.37 -5.74
N ILE A 512 14.07 5.80 -6.48
CA ILE A 512 12.67 5.52 -6.17
C ILE A 512 12.16 4.35 -7.03
N PRO A 513 12.11 3.12 -6.50
CA PRO A 513 11.70 1.95 -7.27
C PRO A 513 10.23 2.01 -7.69
N HIS A 514 9.41 2.79 -6.98
CA HIS A 514 7.99 2.97 -7.29
C HIS A 514 7.75 3.55 -8.68
N PHE A 515 8.68 4.29 -9.25
CA PHE A 515 8.51 4.85 -10.61
C PHE A 515 8.51 3.78 -11.71
N TYR A 516 8.96 2.56 -11.40
CA TYR A 516 8.82 1.40 -12.29
C TYR A 516 7.46 0.67 -12.15
N ARG A 517 6.59 1.15 -11.24
CA ARG A 517 5.19 0.78 -11.09
C ARG A 517 4.32 2.03 -11.31
N SER A 518 4.13 2.39 -12.57
CA SER A 518 3.51 3.66 -12.96
C SER A 518 2.15 3.91 -12.34
N TYR A 519 1.92 5.17 -11.98
CA TYR A 519 0.68 5.70 -11.41
C TYR A 519 0.20 4.93 -10.18
N TYR A 520 1.15 4.60 -9.30
CA TYR A 520 0.86 3.93 -8.02
C TYR A 520 1.00 4.87 -6.81
N VAL A 521 2.03 5.74 -6.81
CA VAL A 521 2.39 6.50 -5.60
C VAL A 521 1.33 7.48 -5.12
N TYR A 522 0.45 7.98 -5.99
CA TYR A 522 -0.64 8.88 -5.61
C TYR A 522 -1.62 8.21 -4.63
N VAL A 523 -1.73 6.89 -4.65
CA VAL A 523 -2.64 6.11 -3.78
C VAL A 523 -2.29 6.28 -2.31
N TYR A 524 -1.01 6.47 -1.98
CA TYR A 524 -0.59 6.76 -0.61
C TYR A 524 -1.19 8.07 -0.09
N ALA A 525 -1.09 9.13 -0.89
CA ALA A 525 -1.58 10.45 -0.51
C ALA A 525 -3.11 10.50 -0.48
N THR A 526 -3.79 9.95 -1.49
CA THR A 526 -5.26 9.87 -1.53
C THR A 526 -5.81 8.99 -0.41
N GLY A 527 -5.16 7.86 -0.13
CA GLY A 527 -5.53 6.94 0.95
C GLY A 527 -5.46 7.62 2.33
N LEU A 528 -4.35 8.30 2.65
CA LEU A 528 -4.23 9.04 3.91
C LEU A 528 -5.26 10.18 3.99
N CYS A 529 -5.48 10.94 2.91
CA CYS A 529 -6.47 12.03 2.90
C CYS A 529 -7.90 11.49 3.13
N ALA A 530 -8.28 10.40 2.46
CA ALA A 530 -9.57 9.75 2.67
C ALA A 530 -9.73 9.25 4.12
N ALA A 531 -8.71 8.59 4.65
CA ALA A 531 -8.71 8.03 6.01
C ALA A 531 -8.82 9.10 7.10
N VAL A 532 -8.03 10.18 6.98
CA VAL A 532 -8.10 11.32 7.93
C VAL A 532 -9.47 11.99 7.86
N SER A 533 -10.01 12.18 6.65
CA SER A 533 -11.34 12.75 6.47
C SER A 533 -12.45 11.86 7.05
N LEU A 534 -12.33 10.55 6.92
CA LEU A 534 -13.24 9.58 7.55
C LEU A 534 -13.15 9.62 9.07
N SER A 535 -11.94 9.59 9.62
CA SER A 535 -11.71 9.70 11.07
C SER A 535 -12.30 10.99 11.62
N ASP A 536 -12.06 12.13 10.97
CA ASP A 536 -12.62 13.43 11.37
C ASP A 536 -14.16 13.42 11.36
N LYS A 537 -14.76 12.82 10.32
CA LYS A 537 -16.22 12.65 10.21
C LYS A 537 -16.78 11.74 11.31
N ILE A 538 -16.14 10.59 11.57
CA ILE A 538 -16.55 9.67 12.65
C ILE A 538 -16.52 10.37 14.01
N LEU A 539 -15.47 11.14 14.28
CA LEU A 539 -15.31 11.83 15.56
C LEU A 539 -16.25 13.02 15.73
N SER A 540 -16.67 13.66 14.64
CA SER A 540 -17.58 14.82 14.69
C SER A 540 -19.07 14.47 14.58
N GLU A 541 -19.43 13.45 13.81
CA GLU A 541 -20.81 13.07 13.51
C GLU A 541 -21.29 11.82 14.28
N GLY A 542 -20.36 11.08 14.89
CA GLY A 542 -20.69 9.92 15.75
C GLY A 542 -21.32 8.75 14.99
N GLU A 543 -22.37 8.14 15.58
CA GLU A 543 -22.98 6.89 15.08
C GLU A 543 -23.45 6.94 13.63
N SER A 544 -23.88 8.10 13.12
CA SER A 544 -24.31 8.21 11.72
C SER A 544 -23.15 7.96 10.76
N ALA A 545 -22.00 8.59 11.03
CA ALA A 545 -20.78 8.39 10.24
C ALA A 545 -20.24 6.96 10.37
N VAL A 546 -20.34 6.35 11.56
CA VAL A 546 -19.95 4.94 11.76
C VAL A 546 -20.81 3.99 10.94
N ARG A 547 -22.14 4.22 10.87
CA ARG A 547 -23.02 3.41 10.00
C ARG A 547 -22.63 3.52 8.52
N ASP A 548 -22.31 4.73 8.07
CA ASP A 548 -21.89 4.97 6.68
C ASP A 548 -20.51 4.36 6.42
N TYR A 549 -19.57 4.45 7.37
CA TYR A 549 -18.27 3.80 7.29
C TYR A 549 -18.40 2.27 7.19
N ARG A 550 -19.31 1.66 7.95
CA ARG A 550 -19.58 0.21 7.82
C ARG A 550 -20.11 -0.19 6.45
N LYS A 551 -20.92 0.66 5.79
CA LYS A 551 -21.36 0.41 4.41
C LYS A 551 -20.15 0.34 3.46
N PHE A 552 -19.19 1.26 3.63
CA PHE A 552 -17.92 1.23 2.89
C PHE A 552 -17.14 -0.07 3.14
N LEU A 553 -16.91 -0.43 4.40
CA LEU A 553 -16.19 -1.66 4.76
C LEU A 553 -16.89 -2.93 4.23
N SER A 554 -18.21 -2.87 4.05
CA SER A 554 -19.03 -4.00 3.57
C SER A 554 -19.21 -4.04 2.06
N ALA A 555 -18.64 -3.09 1.32
CA ALA A 555 -18.93 -2.94 -0.10
C ALA A 555 -18.17 -3.94 -1.00
N GLY A 556 -16.99 -4.38 -0.58
CA GLY A 556 -16.11 -5.17 -1.44
C GLY A 556 -15.88 -4.48 -2.79
N CYS A 557 -15.95 -5.24 -3.88
CA CYS A 557 -15.95 -4.71 -5.25
C CYS A 557 -17.35 -4.64 -5.89
N ALA A 558 -18.42 -4.72 -5.08
CA ALA A 558 -19.80 -4.61 -5.61
C ALA A 558 -20.04 -3.27 -6.31
N VAL A 559 -19.33 -2.22 -5.89
CA VAL A 559 -19.31 -0.91 -6.53
C VAL A 559 -17.86 -0.47 -6.78
N PRO A 560 -17.62 0.47 -7.72
CA PRO A 560 -16.30 1.05 -7.92
C PRO A 560 -15.69 1.65 -6.65
N PRO A 561 -14.35 1.72 -6.51
CA PRO A 561 -13.70 2.15 -5.27
C PRO A 561 -14.05 3.59 -4.84
N ILE A 562 -14.24 4.50 -5.80
CA ILE A 562 -14.70 5.87 -5.50
C ILE A 562 -16.13 5.87 -4.97
N ASP A 563 -17.02 5.04 -5.54
CA ASP A 563 -18.40 4.93 -5.09
C ASP A 563 -18.49 4.20 -3.75
N ALA A 564 -17.61 3.24 -3.47
CA ALA A 564 -17.48 2.63 -2.15
C ALA A 564 -17.17 3.69 -1.07
N LEU A 565 -16.21 4.61 -1.33
CA LEU A 565 -15.90 5.71 -0.42
C LEU A 565 -17.06 6.71 -0.28
N LYS A 566 -17.85 6.94 -1.33
CA LYS A 566 -19.07 7.76 -1.25
C LYS A 566 -20.12 7.19 -0.29
N LEU A 567 -20.17 5.86 -0.10
CA LEU A 567 -21.05 5.24 0.91
C LEU A 567 -20.71 5.72 2.32
N ALA A 568 -19.43 6.03 2.58
CA ALA A 568 -18.98 6.65 3.83
C ALA A 568 -19.05 8.20 3.81
N GLY A 569 -19.56 8.79 2.73
CA GLY A 569 -19.67 10.24 2.54
C GLY A 569 -18.36 10.91 2.15
N ILE A 570 -17.43 10.18 1.57
CA ILE A 570 -16.13 10.67 1.07
C ILE A 570 -16.09 10.53 -0.45
N ASP A 571 -16.20 11.63 -1.18
CA ASP A 571 -16.10 11.65 -2.63
C ASP A 571 -14.71 12.10 -3.08
N MET A 572 -13.81 11.13 -3.34
CA MET A 572 -12.43 11.43 -3.79
C MET A 572 -12.36 11.98 -5.21
N SER A 573 -13.45 11.96 -5.99
CA SER A 573 -13.51 12.66 -7.29
C SER A 573 -13.65 14.18 -7.11
N SER A 574 -13.99 14.64 -5.91
CA SER A 574 -14.02 16.05 -5.52
C SER A 574 -12.76 16.42 -4.72
N PRO A 575 -12.34 17.70 -4.70
CA PRO A 575 -11.19 18.15 -3.93
C PRO A 575 -11.45 18.22 -2.41
N GLU A 576 -12.70 18.12 -1.96
CA GLU A 576 -13.09 18.39 -0.58
C GLU A 576 -12.42 17.44 0.45
N PRO A 577 -12.34 16.10 0.26
CA PRO A 577 -11.68 15.23 1.24
C PRO A 577 -10.19 15.54 1.41
N ILE A 578 -9.50 15.89 0.32
CA ILE A 578 -8.09 16.27 0.37
C ILE A 578 -7.92 17.59 1.14
N ARG A 579 -8.78 18.56 0.85
CA ARG A 579 -8.80 19.86 1.54
C ARG A 579 -9.10 19.72 3.04
N ARG A 580 -10.03 18.84 3.41
CA ARG A 580 -10.34 18.53 4.82
C ARG A 580 -9.13 17.93 5.54
N ALA A 581 -8.47 16.94 4.93
CA ALA A 581 -7.26 16.32 5.50
C ALA A 581 -6.13 17.35 5.68
N LEU A 582 -5.90 18.21 4.68
CA LEU A 582 -4.91 19.31 4.77
C LEU A 582 -5.30 20.36 5.82
N GLY A 583 -6.60 20.55 6.09
CA GLY A 583 -7.10 21.33 7.22
C GLY A 583 -6.66 20.74 8.57
N VAL A 584 -6.78 19.42 8.72
CA VAL A 584 -6.28 18.69 9.91
C VAL A 584 -4.76 18.89 10.09
N PHE A 585 -3.98 18.84 9.01
CA PHE A 585 -2.55 19.14 9.04
C PHE A 585 -2.28 20.56 9.58
N LYS A 586 -3.00 21.56 9.08
CA LYS A 586 -2.89 22.97 9.52
C LYS A 586 -3.23 23.12 11.01
N ASP A 587 -4.31 22.50 11.47
CA ASP A 587 -4.74 22.58 12.88
C ASP A 587 -3.75 21.86 13.79
N THR A 588 -3.20 20.72 13.36
CA THR A 588 -2.15 19.99 14.07
C THR A 588 -0.87 20.84 14.19
N LEU A 589 -0.50 21.55 13.13
CA LEU A 589 0.64 22.49 13.16
C LEU A 589 0.42 23.63 14.16
N ALA A 590 -0.79 24.20 14.21
CA ALA A 590 -1.11 25.24 15.19
C ALA A 590 -0.99 24.74 16.63
N GLN A 591 -1.48 23.52 16.92
CA GLN A 591 -1.33 22.88 18.22
C GLN A 591 0.14 22.62 18.55
N PHE A 592 0.92 22.10 17.60
CA PHE A 592 2.35 21.85 17.80
C PHE A 592 3.12 23.13 18.12
N LYS A 593 2.85 24.24 17.39
CA LYS A 593 3.41 25.56 17.70
C LYS A 593 3.12 25.98 19.14
N ALA A 594 1.87 25.82 19.58
CA ALA A 594 1.46 26.20 20.95
C ALA A 594 2.15 25.35 22.04
N VAL A 595 2.38 24.07 21.78
CA VAL A 595 3.08 23.18 22.73
C VAL A 595 4.57 23.48 22.78
N MET A 596 5.18 23.88 21.66
CA MET A 596 6.63 24.14 21.57
C MET A 596 7.01 25.55 22.01
N ALA A 597 6.05 26.51 22.10
CA ALA A 597 6.24 27.83 22.66
C ALA A 597 6.39 27.75 24.19
#